data_deb2bedfe61f0b1dcb38c02fe9c41eaf
#
_entry.id   deb2bedfe61f0b1dcb38c02fe9c41eaf
#
_cell.length_a   1.000
_cell.length_b   1.000
_cell.length_c   1.000
_cell.angle_alpha   90.00
_cell.angle_beta   90.00
_cell.angle_gamma   90.00
#
_symmetry.space_group_name_H-M   'P 1'
#
loop_
_entity.id
_entity.type
_entity.pdbx_description
1 polymer ?
#
loop_
_entity_poly.entity_id
_entity_poly.type
_entity_poly.pdbx_seq_one_letter_code
_entity_poly.pdbx_strand_id
1 'polypeptide(L)'
;LFPYTTLFRSRMLRSWVERPLLSVAAIRRRLSAVSELTKATVCRAELMRAMKDISDMQRLVSRTVYGSAGGRDLRMLSNCIAVLPRLQELLRDMESAELREIAGMDLLADVREEIDRAICDDPPFSVREGGMIREGFSQELDELRQLRDHGAERIAALEERERQATGIRKLKIGYNRVFGYYIDVPKSAGLENVPEHYIRKQTLVSNERYFTDR
;
A
#
# COMPACT_ATOMS: atom_id res chain seq x y z
N LEU A 1 -28.55 -7.93 20.03
CA LEU A 1 -27.14 -7.62 19.88
C LEU A 1 -26.65 -8.25 18.57
N PHE A 2 -26.65 -7.47 17.49
CA PHE A 2 -26.14 -7.94 16.19
C PHE A 2 -24.63 -7.73 16.15
N PRO A 3 -23.81 -8.73 15.78
CA PRO A 3 -22.37 -8.56 15.66
C PRO A 3 -22.02 -7.57 14.54
N TYR A 4 -20.92 -6.84 14.68
CA TYR A 4 -20.42 -5.76 13.80
C TYR A 4 -20.36 -6.14 12.29
N THR A 5 -20.27 -7.43 11.97
CA THR A 5 -20.24 -7.95 10.61
C THR A 5 -21.56 -7.79 9.83
N THR A 6 -22.63 -7.35 10.47
CA THR A 6 -23.96 -7.20 9.83
C THR A 6 -24.25 -5.78 9.32
N LEU A 7 -23.39 -4.80 9.58
CA LEU A 7 -23.67 -3.39 9.20
C LEU A 7 -23.82 -3.17 7.69
N PHE A 8 -23.02 -3.82 6.85
CA PHE A 8 -23.17 -3.70 5.40
C PHE A 8 -24.37 -4.46 4.86
N ARG A 9 -24.71 -5.62 5.46
CA ARG A 9 -25.92 -6.40 5.13
C ARG A 9 -27.18 -5.64 5.54
N SER A 10 -27.14 -4.91 6.66
CA SER A 10 -28.27 -4.08 7.10
C SER A 10 -28.55 -2.90 6.15
N ARG A 11 -27.53 -2.31 5.50
CA ARG A 11 -27.73 -1.26 4.49
C ARG A 11 -28.50 -1.78 3.28
N MET A 12 -28.15 -2.95 2.75
CA MET A 12 -28.86 -3.57 1.64
C MET A 12 -30.30 -3.92 2.03
N LEU A 13 -30.50 -4.53 3.20
CA LEU A 13 -31.84 -4.83 3.72
C LEU A 13 -32.66 -3.56 3.87
N ARG A 14 -32.10 -2.50 4.45
CA ARG A 14 -32.76 -1.20 4.58
C ARG A 14 -33.16 -0.64 3.22
N SER A 15 -32.26 -0.66 2.24
CA SER A 15 -32.55 -0.23 0.87
C SER A 15 -33.68 -1.02 0.23
N TRP A 16 -33.77 -2.33 0.49
CA TRP A 16 -34.85 -3.17 -0.03
C TRP A 16 -36.18 -2.92 0.64
N VAL A 17 -36.19 -2.56 1.92
CA VAL A 17 -37.42 -2.17 2.65
C VAL A 17 -37.91 -0.79 2.23
N GLU A 18 -36.97 0.18 2.07
CA GLU A 18 -37.30 1.54 1.65
C GLU A 18 -37.70 1.63 0.15
N ARG A 19 -37.19 0.71 -0.68
CA ARG A 19 -37.43 0.63 -2.13
C ARG A 19 -37.76 -0.79 -2.56
N PRO A 20 -38.97 -1.30 -2.22
CA PRO A 20 -39.37 -2.65 -2.55
C PRO A 20 -39.51 -2.85 -4.05
N LEU A 21 -39.30 -4.08 -4.51
CA LEU A 21 -39.59 -4.45 -5.90
C LEU A 21 -41.08 -4.39 -6.17
N LEU A 22 -41.46 -3.78 -7.28
CA LEU A 22 -42.84 -3.68 -7.76
C LEU A 22 -43.15 -4.75 -8.82
N SER A 23 -42.13 -5.27 -9.51
CA SER A 23 -42.30 -6.28 -10.55
C SER A 23 -42.49 -7.67 -9.92
N VAL A 24 -43.61 -8.32 -10.21
CA VAL A 24 -43.86 -9.70 -9.80
C VAL A 24 -42.81 -10.67 -10.32
N ALA A 25 -42.32 -10.47 -11.54
CA ALA A 25 -41.26 -11.30 -12.12
C ALA A 25 -39.95 -11.18 -11.30
N ALA A 26 -39.54 -9.97 -10.94
CA ALA A 26 -38.34 -9.74 -10.15
C ALA A 26 -38.50 -10.31 -8.71
N ILE A 27 -39.67 -10.20 -8.11
CA ILE A 27 -39.97 -10.78 -6.80
C ILE A 27 -39.85 -12.30 -6.87
N ARG A 28 -40.51 -12.94 -7.86
CA ARG A 28 -40.47 -14.39 -8.05
C ARG A 28 -39.04 -14.89 -8.28
N ARG A 29 -38.25 -14.17 -9.05
CA ARG A 29 -36.85 -14.49 -9.31
C ARG A 29 -36.03 -14.55 -8.01
N ARG A 30 -36.15 -13.57 -7.11
CA ARG A 30 -35.50 -13.59 -5.78
C ARG A 30 -36.04 -14.70 -4.88
N LEU A 31 -37.33 -14.93 -4.87
CA LEU A 31 -37.95 -15.98 -4.07
C LEU A 31 -37.53 -17.38 -4.52
N SER A 32 -37.32 -17.61 -5.83
CA SER A 32 -36.81 -18.89 -6.35
C SER A 32 -35.39 -19.17 -5.83
N ALA A 33 -34.50 -18.16 -5.84
CA ALA A 33 -33.15 -18.28 -5.28
C ALA A 33 -33.16 -18.59 -3.77
N VAL A 34 -34.03 -17.91 -3.02
CA VAL A 34 -34.18 -18.17 -1.58
C VAL A 34 -34.71 -19.60 -1.33
N SER A 35 -35.72 -20.04 -2.11
CA SER A 35 -36.30 -21.40 -2.01
C SER A 35 -35.22 -22.45 -2.31
N GLU A 36 -34.40 -22.26 -3.33
CA GLU A 36 -33.32 -23.18 -3.70
C GLU A 36 -32.27 -23.28 -2.60
N LEU A 37 -31.75 -22.15 -2.11
CA LEU A 37 -30.79 -22.12 -0.99
C LEU A 37 -31.38 -22.65 0.32
N THR A 38 -32.67 -22.54 0.52
CA THR A 38 -33.36 -23.14 1.70
C THR A 38 -33.28 -24.65 1.65
N LYS A 39 -33.41 -25.26 0.48
CA LYS A 39 -33.30 -26.70 0.26
C LYS A 39 -31.86 -27.17 0.26
N ALA A 40 -30.94 -26.39 -0.34
CA ALA A 40 -29.51 -26.68 -0.41
C ALA A 40 -28.76 -26.33 0.89
N THR A 41 -29.09 -27.00 1.99
CA THR A 41 -28.60 -26.63 3.35
C THR A 41 -27.09 -26.66 3.48
N VAL A 42 -26.40 -27.61 2.88
CA VAL A 42 -24.92 -27.72 2.91
C VAL A 42 -24.28 -26.55 2.15
N CYS A 43 -24.72 -26.34 0.90
CA CYS A 43 -24.23 -25.22 0.09
C CYS A 43 -24.47 -23.88 0.77
N ARG A 44 -25.66 -23.67 1.32
CA ARG A 44 -25.97 -22.44 2.09
C ARG A 44 -25.05 -22.26 3.27
N ALA A 45 -24.75 -23.32 4.04
CA ALA A 45 -23.84 -23.23 5.19
C ALA A 45 -22.41 -22.87 4.76
N GLU A 46 -21.93 -23.43 3.66
CA GLU A 46 -20.61 -23.09 3.10
C GLU A 46 -20.54 -21.67 2.54
N LEU A 47 -21.60 -21.23 1.82
CA LEU A 47 -21.71 -19.84 1.38
C LEU A 47 -21.66 -18.86 2.57
N MET A 48 -22.41 -19.16 3.63
CA MET A 48 -22.39 -18.33 4.84
C MET A 48 -21.02 -18.28 5.52
N ARG A 49 -20.26 -19.38 5.46
CA ARG A 49 -18.88 -19.43 5.95
C ARG A 49 -17.97 -18.56 5.10
N ALA A 50 -17.95 -18.77 3.78
CA ALA A 50 -17.11 -18.01 2.86
C ALA A 50 -17.41 -16.51 2.94
N MET A 51 -18.67 -16.12 3.04
CA MET A 51 -19.06 -14.71 3.15
C MET A 51 -18.64 -14.03 4.46
N LYS A 52 -18.18 -14.75 5.49
CA LYS A 52 -17.66 -14.12 6.72
C LYS A 52 -16.36 -13.35 6.46
N ASP A 53 -15.57 -13.81 5.51
CA ASP A 53 -14.27 -13.22 5.16
C ASP A 53 -14.43 -12.01 4.22
N ILE A 54 -15.65 -11.75 3.73
CA ILE A 54 -15.95 -10.58 2.92
C ILE A 54 -16.29 -9.39 3.81
N SER A 55 -15.46 -8.36 3.75
CA SER A 55 -15.68 -7.07 4.38
C SER A 55 -16.66 -6.20 3.58
N ASP A 56 -16.91 -4.99 4.05
CA ASP A 56 -17.76 -4.00 3.39
C ASP A 56 -17.11 -3.47 2.09
N MET A 57 -17.22 -4.24 1.01
CA MET A 57 -16.62 -3.90 -0.29
C MET A 57 -17.11 -2.55 -0.82
N GLN A 58 -18.39 -2.22 -0.64
CA GLN A 58 -18.95 -0.94 -1.11
C GLN A 58 -18.22 0.24 -0.45
N ARG A 59 -17.93 0.15 0.84
CA ARG A 59 -17.17 1.16 1.56
C ARG A 59 -15.73 1.24 1.06
N LEU A 60 -15.08 0.09 0.83
CA LEU A 60 -13.71 0.02 0.34
C LEU A 60 -13.59 0.64 -1.06
N VAL A 61 -14.48 0.27 -1.97
CA VAL A 61 -14.55 0.84 -3.33
C VAL A 61 -14.81 2.34 -3.29
N SER A 62 -15.76 2.80 -2.47
CA SER A 62 -16.03 4.23 -2.32
C SER A 62 -14.80 4.99 -1.85
N ARG A 63 -14.06 4.48 -0.86
CA ARG A 63 -12.82 5.09 -0.39
C ARG A 63 -11.73 5.13 -1.47
N THR A 64 -11.66 4.10 -2.29
CA THR A 64 -10.71 4.04 -3.41
C THR A 64 -11.05 5.09 -4.46
N VAL A 65 -12.32 5.19 -4.86
CA VAL A 65 -12.78 6.19 -5.85
C VAL A 65 -12.56 7.63 -5.36
N TYR A 66 -12.77 7.89 -4.06
CA TYR A 66 -12.52 9.21 -3.47
C TYR A 66 -11.04 9.48 -3.13
N GLY A 67 -10.11 8.57 -3.45
CA GLY A 67 -8.69 8.73 -3.15
C GLY A 67 -8.32 8.72 -1.66
N SER A 68 -9.23 8.22 -0.80
CA SER A 68 -9.03 8.16 0.65
C SER A 68 -8.67 6.75 1.17
N ALA A 69 -8.57 5.77 0.28
CA ALA A 69 -8.14 4.42 0.63
C ALA A 69 -6.64 4.38 0.92
N GLY A 70 -6.26 3.69 1.99
CA GLY A 70 -4.87 3.34 2.29
C GLY A 70 -4.53 1.92 1.84
N GLY A 71 -3.26 1.52 2.01
CA GLY A 71 -2.81 0.16 1.65
C GLY A 71 -3.61 -0.94 2.34
N ARG A 72 -3.99 -0.75 3.60
CA ARG A 72 -4.83 -1.70 4.34
C ARG A 72 -6.22 -1.87 3.74
N ASP A 73 -6.83 -0.79 3.23
CA ASP A 73 -8.13 -0.87 2.55
C ASP A 73 -8.00 -1.66 1.24
N LEU A 74 -6.91 -1.43 0.47
CA LEU A 74 -6.64 -2.17 -0.77
C LEU A 74 -6.36 -3.65 -0.50
N ARG A 75 -5.55 -4.01 0.51
CA ARG A 75 -5.36 -5.41 0.91
C ARG A 75 -6.66 -6.07 1.35
N MET A 76 -7.50 -5.36 2.09
CA MET A 76 -8.81 -5.86 2.48
C MET A 76 -9.72 -6.08 1.26
N LEU A 77 -9.64 -5.22 0.24
CA LEU A 77 -10.35 -5.38 -1.03
C LEU A 77 -9.84 -6.63 -1.78
N SER A 78 -8.51 -6.79 -1.93
CA SER A 78 -7.90 -7.99 -2.52
C SER A 78 -8.34 -9.26 -1.81
N ASN A 79 -8.35 -9.27 -0.47
CA ASN A 79 -8.82 -10.41 0.33
C ASN A 79 -10.31 -10.73 0.08
N CYS A 80 -11.16 -9.71 -0.09
CA CYS A 80 -12.56 -9.93 -0.45
C CYS A 80 -12.71 -10.55 -1.84
N ILE A 81 -11.93 -10.06 -2.82
CA ILE A 81 -11.91 -10.59 -4.20
C ILE A 81 -11.43 -12.05 -4.20
N ALA A 82 -10.46 -12.40 -3.36
CA ALA A 82 -9.94 -13.76 -3.22
C ALA A 82 -11.01 -14.82 -2.87
N VAL A 83 -12.12 -14.39 -2.26
CA VAL A 83 -13.24 -15.29 -1.88
C VAL A 83 -14.17 -15.58 -3.07
N LEU A 84 -14.24 -14.70 -4.08
CA LEU A 84 -15.20 -14.77 -5.18
C LEU A 84 -15.15 -16.10 -5.96
N PRO A 85 -13.97 -16.67 -6.30
CA PRO A 85 -13.90 -17.97 -6.97
C PRO A 85 -14.57 -19.10 -6.18
N ARG A 86 -14.43 -19.08 -4.85
CA ARG A 86 -15.09 -20.07 -3.98
C ARG A 86 -16.61 -19.91 -3.98
N LEU A 87 -17.11 -18.67 -3.98
CA LEU A 87 -18.54 -18.42 -4.08
C LEU A 87 -19.10 -18.88 -5.42
N GLN A 88 -18.37 -18.60 -6.52
CA GLN A 88 -18.76 -19.05 -7.85
C GLN A 88 -18.84 -20.57 -7.94
N GLU A 89 -17.85 -21.29 -7.39
CA GLU A 89 -17.83 -22.76 -7.36
C GLU A 89 -19.04 -23.32 -6.61
N LEU A 90 -19.37 -22.75 -5.44
CA LEU A 90 -20.52 -23.19 -4.62
C LEU A 90 -21.86 -22.93 -5.31
N LEU A 91 -21.93 -21.95 -6.21
CA LEU A 91 -23.15 -21.59 -6.94
C LEU A 91 -23.24 -22.24 -8.32
N ARG A 92 -22.22 -22.97 -8.77
CA ARG A 92 -22.11 -23.51 -10.13
C ARG A 92 -23.34 -24.34 -10.54
N ASP A 93 -23.81 -25.18 -9.64
CA ASP A 93 -24.87 -26.14 -9.92
C ASP A 93 -26.27 -25.64 -9.53
N MET A 94 -26.39 -24.34 -9.21
CA MET A 94 -27.66 -23.72 -8.87
C MET A 94 -28.47 -23.43 -10.14
N GLU A 95 -29.78 -23.65 -10.06
CA GLU A 95 -30.71 -23.57 -11.20
C GLU A 95 -31.42 -22.22 -11.31
N SER A 96 -31.63 -21.51 -10.18
CA SER A 96 -32.34 -20.23 -10.20
C SER A 96 -31.56 -19.18 -10.98
N ALA A 97 -32.29 -18.41 -11.77
CA ALA A 97 -31.72 -17.38 -12.62
C ALA A 97 -30.85 -16.34 -11.85
N GLU A 98 -31.27 -15.99 -10.64
CA GLU A 98 -30.52 -15.07 -9.76
C GLU A 98 -29.18 -15.65 -9.35
N LEU A 99 -29.13 -16.92 -8.92
CA LEU A 99 -27.88 -17.55 -8.47
C LEU A 99 -26.94 -17.83 -9.62
N ARG A 100 -27.48 -18.19 -10.81
CA ARG A 100 -26.66 -18.35 -12.03
C ARG A 100 -26.04 -17.02 -12.50
N GLU A 101 -26.76 -15.92 -12.41
CA GLU A 101 -26.23 -14.60 -12.72
C GLU A 101 -25.10 -14.21 -11.75
N ILE A 102 -25.28 -14.49 -10.45
CA ILE A 102 -24.23 -14.28 -9.45
C ILE A 102 -23.02 -15.17 -9.71
N ALA A 103 -23.24 -16.45 -10.06
CA ALA A 103 -22.16 -17.37 -10.41
C ALA A 103 -21.41 -16.97 -11.70
N GLY A 104 -22.05 -16.21 -12.59
CA GLY A 104 -21.45 -15.71 -13.83
C GLY A 104 -20.77 -14.34 -13.71
N MET A 105 -20.69 -13.74 -12.51
CA MET A 105 -20.06 -12.43 -12.33
C MET A 105 -18.55 -12.51 -12.55
N ASP A 106 -17.97 -11.38 -12.97
CA ASP A 106 -16.53 -11.20 -13.07
C ASP A 106 -15.88 -11.37 -11.67
N LEU A 107 -14.82 -12.15 -11.65
CA LEU A 107 -14.07 -12.45 -10.42
C LEU A 107 -13.02 -11.36 -10.07
N LEU A 108 -12.86 -10.33 -10.91
CA LEU A 108 -11.94 -9.21 -10.71
C LEU A 108 -10.49 -9.67 -10.46
N ALA A 109 -10.06 -10.72 -11.18
CA ALA A 109 -8.74 -11.31 -10.98
C ALA A 109 -7.61 -10.33 -11.29
N ASP A 110 -7.76 -9.52 -12.34
CA ASP A 110 -6.85 -8.47 -12.76
C ASP A 110 -6.68 -7.39 -11.68
N VAL A 111 -7.77 -6.95 -11.06
CA VAL A 111 -7.75 -5.97 -9.94
C VAL A 111 -7.01 -6.55 -8.75
N ARG A 112 -7.27 -7.81 -8.42
CA ARG A 112 -6.59 -8.51 -7.33
C ARG A 112 -5.10 -8.61 -7.60
N GLU A 113 -4.71 -9.07 -8.78
CA GLU A 113 -3.31 -9.22 -9.18
C GLU A 113 -2.55 -7.88 -9.09
N GLU A 114 -3.17 -6.80 -9.55
CA GLU A 114 -2.57 -5.47 -9.46
C GLU A 114 -2.35 -5.02 -8.00
N ILE A 115 -3.34 -5.22 -7.13
CA ILE A 115 -3.20 -4.91 -5.71
C ILE A 115 -2.11 -5.79 -5.07
N ASP A 116 -2.11 -7.09 -5.34
CA ASP A 116 -1.17 -8.05 -4.76
C ASP A 116 0.26 -7.79 -5.25
N ARG A 117 0.44 -7.30 -6.46
CA ARG A 117 1.72 -6.88 -7.02
C ARG A 117 2.23 -5.58 -6.42
N ALA A 118 1.31 -4.60 -6.19
CA ALA A 118 1.68 -3.26 -5.79
C ALA A 118 1.84 -3.11 -4.27
N ILE A 119 0.97 -3.72 -3.48
CA ILE A 119 0.85 -3.48 -2.03
C ILE A 119 1.46 -4.64 -1.25
N CYS A 120 2.28 -4.33 -0.25
CA CYS A 120 2.85 -5.35 0.65
C CYS A 120 1.76 -6.07 1.46
N ASP A 121 2.08 -7.23 2.06
CA ASP A 121 1.08 -8.08 2.73
C ASP A 121 0.55 -7.45 4.03
N ASP A 122 1.38 -6.74 4.78
CA ASP A 122 1.00 -5.97 5.97
C ASP A 122 1.39 -4.50 5.79
N PRO A 123 0.59 -3.72 5.07
CA PRO A 123 0.90 -2.32 4.82
C PRO A 123 0.74 -1.48 6.09
N PRO A 124 1.57 -0.43 6.26
CA PRO A 124 1.48 0.49 7.36
C PRO A 124 0.11 1.20 7.38
N PHE A 125 -0.23 1.77 8.52
CA PHE A 125 -1.49 2.50 8.66
C PHE A 125 -1.50 3.78 7.80
N SER A 126 -0.38 4.47 7.74
CA SER A 126 -0.24 5.74 7.02
C SER A 126 0.79 5.65 5.91
N VAL A 127 0.51 6.29 4.77
CA VAL A 127 1.47 6.45 3.66
C VAL A 127 2.77 7.12 4.12
N ARG A 128 2.70 7.98 5.16
CA ARG A 128 3.86 8.70 5.71
C ARG A 128 4.89 7.79 6.38
N GLU A 129 4.48 6.62 6.83
CA GLU A 129 5.38 5.63 7.45
C GLU A 129 6.30 4.97 6.42
N GLY A 130 5.94 5.00 5.13
CA GLY A 130 6.66 4.32 4.05
C GLY A 130 6.42 2.81 4.05
N GLY A 131 7.07 2.08 3.13
CA GLY A 131 7.00 0.60 3.10
C GLY A 131 5.69 0.00 2.59
N MET A 132 4.75 0.83 2.10
CA MET A 132 3.44 0.38 1.62
C MET A 132 3.54 -0.37 0.27
N ILE A 133 4.37 0.14 -0.63
CA ILE A 133 4.55 -0.43 -1.97
C ILE A 133 5.55 -1.58 -1.87
N ARG A 134 5.23 -2.69 -2.52
CA ARG A 134 6.09 -3.87 -2.59
C ARG A 134 7.38 -3.55 -3.36
N GLU A 135 8.49 -4.12 -2.92
CA GLU A 135 9.76 -4.07 -3.65
C GLU A 135 9.61 -4.75 -5.03
N GLY A 136 10.23 -4.16 -6.05
CA GLY A 136 10.12 -4.61 -7.43
C GLY A 136 8.89 -4.09 -8.18
N PHE A 137 7.97 -3.38 -7.52
CA PHE A 137 6.81 -2.78 -8.21
C PHE A 137 7.18 -1.52 -9.00
N SER A 138 8.04 -0.67 -8.46
CA SER A 138 8.52 0.55 -9.12
C SER A 138 10.03 0.66 -8.99
N GLN A 139 10.74 0.58 -10.11
CA GLN A 139 12.19 0.71 -10.15
C GLN A 139 12.65 2.05 -9.55
N GLU A 140 11.98 3.14 -9.89
CA GLU A 140 12.31 4.48 -9.37
C GLU A 140 12.22 4.52 -7.84
N LEU A 141 11.16 3.93 -7.26
CA LEU A 141 10.99 3.87 -5.82
C LEU A 141 12.08 3.02 -5.15
N ASP A 142 12.45 1.90 -5.76
CA ASP A 142 13.48 1.01 -5.23
C ASP A 142 14.87 1.67 -5.30
N GLU A 143 15.16 2.42 -6.36
CA GLU A 143 16.39 3.24 -6.45
C GLU A 143 16.43 4.32 -5.36
N LEU A 144 15.30 5.01 -5.10
CA LEU A 144 15.20 5.98 -4.02
C LEU A 144 15.37 5.35 -2.63
N ARG A 145 14.85 4.15 -2.42
CA ARG A 145 15.06 3.39 -1.17
C ARG A 145 16.52 3.03 -0.99
N GLN A 146 17.18 2.53 -2.03
CA GLN A 146 18.61 2.23 -2.00
C GLN A 146 19.45 3.49 -1.69
N LEU A 147 19.10 4.63 -2.29
CA LEU A 147 19.77 5.90 -2.00
C LEU A 147 19.58 6.32 -0.54
N ARG A 148 18.39 6.13 0.02
CA ARG A 148 18.10 6.41 1.43
C ARG A 148 18.87 5.49 2.36
N ASP A 149 18.79 4.21 2.12
CA ASP A 149 19.32 3.17 3.02
C ASP A 149 20.85 3.10 2.98
N HIS A 150 21.46 3.32 1.81
CA HIS A 150 22.92 3.36 1.64
C HIS A 150 23.50 4.76 1.63
N GLY A 151 22.70 5.81 1.85
CA GLY A 151 23.16 7.19 1.87
C GLY A 151 24.25 7.44 2.90
N ALA A 152 24.11 6.89 4.11
CA ALA A 152 25.12 7.00 5.16
C ALA A 152 26.43 6.30 4.79
N GLU A 153 26.36 5.12 4.19
CA GLU A 153 27.54 4.35 3.72
C GLU A 153 28.27 5.11 2.59
N ARG A 154 27.52 5.68 1.64
CA ARG A 154 28.08 6.50 0.57
C ARG A 154 28.79 7.75 1.08
N ILE A 155 28.19 8.43 2.08
CA ILE A 155 28.83 9.58 2.74
C ILE A 155 30.10 9.15 3.46
N ALA A 156 30.08 8.04 4.19
CA ALA A 156 31.27 7.49 4.87
C ALA A 156 32.36 7.10 3.87
N ALA A 157 32.01 6.50 2.75
CA ALA A 157 32.96 6.15 1.69
C ALA A 157 33.56 7.40 1.02
N LEU A 158 32.74 8.42 0.78
CA LEU A 158 33.19 9.72 0.25
C LEU A 158 34.12 10.42 1.26
N GLU A 159 33.77 10.43 2.53
CA GLU A 159 34.57 10.99 3.62
C GLU A 159 35.96 10.32 3.69
N GLU A 160 36.01 9.00 3.61
CA GLU A 160 37.25 8.24 3.62
C GLU A 160 38.10 8.51 2.37
N ARG A 161 37.46 8.60 1.19
CA ARG A 161 38.14 8.96 -0.06
C ARG A 161 38.77 10.38 0.01
N GLU A 162 38.01 11.35 0.53
CA GLU A 162 38.48 12.72 0.71
C GLU A 162 39.60 12.81 1.77
N ARG A 163 39.54 12.01 2.84
CA ARG A 163 40.65 11.89 3.82
C ARG A 163 41.92 11.39 3.19
N GLN A 164 41.84 10.38 2.34
CA GLN A 164 42.99 9.80 1.64
C GLN A 164 43.56 10.76 0.62
N ALA A 165 42.72 11.47 -0.13
CA ALA A 165 43.12 12.41 -1.15
C ALA A 165 43.80 13.67 -0.57
N THR A 166 43.30 14.17 0.57
CA THR A 166 43.79 15.39 1.21
C THR A 166 44.84 15.16 2.30
N GLY A 167 44.96 13.94 2.80
CA GLY A 167 45.77 13.62 3.99
C GLY A 167 45.19 14.16 5.33
N ILE A 168 44.01 14.77 5.30
CA ILE A 168 43.37 15.39 6.49
C ILE A 168 42.57 14.33 7.28
N ARG A 169 43.18 13.67 8.24
CA ARG A 169 42.61 12.55 9.01
C ARG A 169 41.30 12.87 9.73
N LYS A 170 41.06 14.12 10.12
CA LYS A 170 39.87 14.54 10.87
C LYS A 170 38.84 15.25 10.00
N LEU A 171 38.96 15.19 8.68
CA LEU A 171 37.95 15.66 7.74
C LEU A 171 36.64 14.88 7.97
N LYS A 172 35.51 15.59 7.96
CA LYS A 172 34.16 15.02 8.05
C LYS A 172 33.26 15.61 6.98
N ILE A 173 32.30 14.84 6.53
CA ILE A 173 31.22 15.34 5.68
C ILE A 173 29.96 15.48 6.56
N GLY A 174 29.39 16.69 6.59
CA GLY A 174 28.20 17.01 7.34
C GLY A 174 27.09 17.54 6.44
N TYR A 175 25.88 17.59 6.98
CA TYR A 175 24.72 18.17 6.31
C TYR A 175 24.12 19.30 7.14
N ASN A 176 23.75 20.39 6.46
CA ASN A 176 23.04 21.51 7.07
C ASN A 176 21.87 21.90 6.16
N ARG A 177 20.70 22.20 6.77
CA ARG A 177 19.49 22.56 6.00
C ARG A 177 19.64 23.82 5.14
N VAL A 178 20.54 24.73 5.52
CA VAL A 178 20.75 26.00 4.81
C VAL A 178 21.71 25.83 3.63
N PHE A 179 22.75 25.03 3.81
CA PHE A 179 23.85 24.92 2.84
C PHE A 179 23.95 23.56 2.13
N GLY A 180 23.15 22.56 2.55
CA GLY A 180 23.28 21.22 2.05
C GLY A 180 24.46 20.44 2.67
N TYR A 181 25.07 19.54 1.92
CA TYR A 181 26.27 18.83 2.33
C TYR A 181 27.50 19.77 2.30
N TYR A 182 28.40 19.58 3.27
CA TYR A 182 29.65 20.33 3.36
C TYR A 182 30.77 19.46 3.91
N ILE A 183 32.00 19.84 3.55
CA ILE A 183 33.22 19.24 4.07
C ILE A 183 33.71 20.07 5.25
N ASP A 184 33.82 19.48 6.43
CA ASP A 184 34.25 20.12 7.68
C ASP A 184 35.73 19.80 7.92
N VAL A 185 36.57 20.82 7.83
CA VAL A 185 38.03 20.71 7.99
C VAL A 185 38.45 21.39 9.27
N PRO A 186 39.08 20.66 10.22
CA PRO A 186 39.63 21.29 11.42
C PRO A 186 40.79 22.23 11.08
N LYS A 187 40.83 23.42 11.69
CA LYS A 187 41.93 24.38 11.54
C LYS A 187 43.29 23.79 11.93
N SER A 188 43.28 22.84 12.87
CA SER A 188 44.48 22.12 13.30
C SER A 188 45.11 21.20 12.24
N ALA A 189 44.44 20.99 11.13
CA ALA A 189 44.94 20.14 10.04
C ALA A 189 45.90 20.88 9.09
N GLY A 190 46.04 22.22 9.22
CA GLY A 190 46.79 23.06 8.32
C GLY A 190 45.97 23.40 7.05
N LEU A 191 45.74 24.68 6.82
CA LEU A 191 44.92 25.13 5.68
C LEU A 191 45.64 24.94 4.34
N GLU A 192 46.95 24.73 4.36
CA GLU A 192 47.80 24.40 3.21
C GLU A 192 47.48 23.06 2.57
N ASN A 193 46.83 22.14 3.32
CA ASN A 193 46.44 20.82 2.83
C ASN A 193 45.03 20.79 2.19
N VAL A 194 44.34 21.93 2.22
CA VAL A 194 43.00 22.02 1.61
C VAL A 194 43.14 22.18 0.11
N PRO A 195 42.51 21.32 -0.71
CA PRO A 195 42.59 21.42 -2.17
C PRO A 195 42.03 22.75 -2.69
N GLU A 196 42.65 23.30 -3.74
CA GLU A 196 42.25 24.59 -4.37
C GLU A 196 40.80 24.57 -4.88
N HIS A 197 40.26 23.43 -5.25
CA HIS A 197 38.86 23.29 -5.73
C HIS A 197 37.83 23.30 -4.61
N TYR A 198 38.24 23.34 -3.33
CA TYR A 198 37.33 23.49 -2.21
C TYR A 198 36.94 24.95 -2.03
N ILE A 199 35.63 25.23 -2.15
CA ILE A 199 35.11 26.59 -1.99
C ILE A 199 34.70 26.80 -0.53
N ARG A 200 35.39 27.70 0.16
CA ARG A 200 35.11 28.04 1.54
C ARG A 200 33.77 28.78 1.66
N LYS A 201 32.88 28.30 2.49
CA LYS A 201 31.54 28.89 2.75
C LYS A 201 31.37 29.43 4.15
N GLN A 202 31.97 28.78 5.15
CA GLN A 202 31.81 29.19 6.55
C GLN A 202 33.06 28.91 7.35
N THR A 203 33.43 29.90 8.16
CA THR A 203 34.52 29.79 9.14
C THR A 203 33.91 29.71 10.56
N LEU A 204 34.22 28.63 11.26
CA LEU A 204 33.87 28.42 12.67
C LEU A 204 35.08 28.66 13.56
N VAL A 205 34.89 28.59 14.87
CA VAL A 205 35.99 28.78 15.84
C VAL A 205 37.11 27.75 15.63
N SER A 206 36.75 26.47 15.52
CA SER A 206 37.70 25.34 15.41
C SER A 206 37.83 24.72 14.02
N ASN A 207 36.88 24.96 13.14
CA ASN A 207 36.77 24.29 11.84
C ASN A 207 36.45 25.30 10.73
N GLU A 208 36.70 24.88 9.49
CA GLU A 208 36.21 25.58 8.28
C GLU A 208 35.37 24.63 7.43
N ARG A 209 34.30 25.16 6.83
CA ARG A 209 33.36 24.40 6.01
C ARG A 209 33.50 24.77 4.55
N TYR A 210 33.64 23.73 3.72
CA TYR A 210 33.87 23.85 2.30
C TYR A 210 32.80 23.12 1.50
N PHE A 211 32.68 23.50 0.24
CA PHE A 211 31.89 22.82 -0.79
C PHE A 211 32.81 22.41 -1.93
N THR A 212 32.34 21.47 -2.72
CA THR A 212 32.98 21.10 -3.99
C THR A 212 31.88 21.00 -5.05
N ASP A 213 32.19 21.38 -6.25
CA ASP A 213 31.31 21.29 -7.43
C ASP A 213 31.38 19.91 -8.12
N ARG A 214 31.99 18.91 -7.45
CA ARG A 214 32.21 17.54 -7.98
C ARG A 214 31.34 16.51 -7.29
#